data_aea139a7223916b82ebdf773e0de215f
#
_entry.id   aea139a7223916b82ebdf773e0de215f
#
_cell.length_a   1.000
_cell.length_b   1.000
_cell.length_c   1.000
_cell.angle_alpha   90.00
_cell.angle_beta   90.00
_cell.angle_gamma   90.00
#
_symmetry.space_group_name_H-M   'P 1'
#
loop_
_entity.id
_entity.type
_entity.pdbx_description
1 polymer ?
#
loop_
_entity_poly.entity_id
_entity_poly.type
_entity_poly.pdbx_seq_one_letter_code
_entity_poly.pdbx_strand_id
1 'polypeptide(L)'
;MLYVSIDIETSGLNPNKDQILSFGAIIEDTSKALSFEDCPKFYATVIHRRIKGSPEALSMNMDLVQDISDYLENESNDALNNVVGNWNPIFVETFTLTACFTSFLDANGIKANSRYGRFKINVAGKNFASFDMLFLNNVPGWGGFIDIHKRVLDPAILYFDLIRDSELPSLDICKMRAKIDGDVSHNALLDAWDVIQLIRHKFEMTHIGKLTYY
;
A
#
# COMPACT_ATOMS: atom_id res chain seq x y z
N MET A 1 9.17 -16.07 -3.17
CA MET A 1 9.11 -15.35 -1.89
C MET A 1 7.73 -14.72 -1.77
N LEU A 2 7.12 -14.77 -0.57
CA LEU A 2 5.86 -14.09 -0.31
C LEU A 2 6.15 -12.75 0.38
N TYR A 3 5.55 -11.67 -0.11
CA TYR A 3 5.57 -10.35 0.52
C TYR A 3 4.25 -9.61 0.29
N VAL A 4 4.01 -8.58 1.08
CA VAL A 4 2.86 -7.69 0.94
C VAL A 4 3.37 -6.33 0.48
N SER A 5 2.95 -5.87 -0.68
CA SER A 5 3.16 -4.49 -1.09
C SER A 5 2.10 -3.62 -0.43
N ILE A 6 2.53 -2.58 0.28
CA ILE A 6 1.65 -1.69 1.05
C ILE A 6 1.96 -0.25 0.68
N ASP A 7 0.89 0.53 0.53
CA ASP A 7 0.92 1.97 0.38
C ASP A 7 -0.27 2.61 1.11
N ILE A 8 -0.14 3.87 1.54
CA ILE A 8 -1.22 4.63 2.18
C ILE A 8 -1.33 6.04 1.60
N GLU A 9 -2.56 6.52 1.47
CA GLU A 9 -2.80 7.95 1.28
C GLU A 9 -3.10 8.62 2.62
N THR A 10 -2.57 9.81 2.80
CA THR A 10 -2.67 10.54 4.07
C THR A 10 -3.11 11.98 3.87
N SER A 11 -3.68 12.56 4.90
CA SER A 11 -4.10 13.96 4.91
C SER A 11 -2.95 14.95 5.16
N GLY A 12 -1.72 14.47 5.29
CA GLY A 12 -0.51 15.27 5.49
C GLY A 12 0.70 14.42 5.84
N LEU A 13 1.82 15.06 6.22
CA LEU A 13 3.11 14.38 6.41
C LEU A 13 3.44 14.02 7.86
N ASN A 14 2.63 14.42 8.82
CA ASN A 14 2.92 14.23 10.23
C ASN A 14 2.07 13.13 10.86
N PRO A 15 2.63 11.93 11.14
CA PRO A 15 1.86 10.80 11.64
C PRO A 15 1.18 11.03 13.01
N ASN A 16 1.61 12.06 13.76
CA ASN A 16 1.01 12.43 15.05
C ASN A 16 -0.13 13.44 14.92
N LYS A 17 -0.37 14.00 13.74
CA LYS A 17 -1.39 15.06 13.52
C LYS A 17 -2.32 14.73 12.38
N ASP A 18 -1.80 14.09 11.36
CA ASP A 18 -2.49 13.81 10.12
C ASP A 18 -3.04 12.38 10.12
N GLN A 19 -3.91 12.08 9.20
CA GLN A 19 -4.75 10.88 9.20
C GLN A 19 -4.45 10.02 7.97
N ILE A 20 -4.56 8.71 8.11
CA ILE A 20 -4.62 7.80 6.96
C ILE A 20 -6.00 7.97 6.30
N LEU A 21 -6.04 8.25 5.01
CA LEU A 21 -7.27 8.38 4.22
C LEU A 21 -7.60 7.08 3.48
N SER A 22 -6.57 6.39 2.95
CA SER A 22 -6.76 5.07 2.36
C SER A 22 -5.57 4.16 2.66
N PHE A 23 -5.81 2.85 2.54
CA PHE A 23 -4.81 1.80 2.73
C PHE A 23 -4.94 0.78 1.61
N GLY A 24 -3.89 0.62 0.83
CA GLY A 24 -3.78 -0.37 -0.23
C GLY A 24 -2.75 -1.44 0.12
N ALA A 25 -3.10 -2.71 -0.08
CA ALA A 25 -2.17 -3.82 0.11
C ALA A 25 -2.42 -4.94 -0.91
N ILE A 26 -1.33 -5.49 -1.46
CA ILE A 26 -1.37 -6.59 -2.42
C ILE A 26 -0.39 -7.67 -1.96
N ILE A 27 -0.87 -8.92 -1.90
CA ILE A 27 -0.01 -10.06 -1.61
C ILE A 27 0.63 -10.54 -2.91
N GLU A 28 1.95 -10.50 -2.96
CA GLU A 28 2.75 -10.99 -4.07
C GLU A 28 3.46 -12.29 -3.73
N ASP A 29 3.29 -13.28 -4.60
CA ASP A 29 4.08 -14.51 -4.59
C ASP A 29 4.99 -14.53 -5.82
N THR A 30 6.28 -14.28 -5.62
CA THR A 30 7.27 -14.21 -6.71
C THR A 30 7.40 -15.50 -7.53
N SER A 31 6.82 -16.61 -7.07
CA SER A 31 6.80 -17.87 -7.83
C SER A 31 5.64 -17.95 -8.82
N LYS A 32 4.63 -17.08 -8.70
CA LYS A 32 3.39 -17.14 -9.49
C LYS A 32 3.28 -15.99 -10.49
N ALA A 33 3.78 -14.80 -10.13
CA ALA A 33 3.70 -13.57 -10.93
C ALA A 33 2.29 -13.33 -11.52
N LEU A 34 1.29 -13.34 -10.64
CA LEU A 34 -0.14 -13.18 -11.00
C LEU A 34 -0.40 -11.79 -11.61
N SER A 35 -1.44 -11.66 -12.42
CA SER A 35 -1.91 -10.36 -12.89
C SER A 35 -2.44 -9.51 -11.75
N PHE A 36 -2.63 -8.21 -12.00
CA PHE A 36 -3.23 -7.34 -10.98
C PHE A 36 -4.61 -7.85 -10.56
N GLU A 37 -5.41 -8.32 -11.53
CA GLU A 37 -6.75 -8.86 -11.31
C GLU A 37 -6.74 -10.08 -10.37
N ASP A 38 -5.75 -10.95 -10.52
CA ASP A 38 -5.67 -12.24 -9.84
C ASP A 38 -4.93 -12.17 -8.49
N CYS A 39 -4.13 -11.12 -8.24
CA CYS A 39 -3.46 -10.94 -6.96
C CYS A 39 -4.46 -10.72 -5.82
N PRO A 40 -4.27 -11.33 -4.66
CA PRO A 40 -5.06 -10.98 -3.47
C PRO A 40 -4.81 -9.52 -3.08
N LYS A 41 -5.89 -8.75 -2.97
CA LYS A 41 -5.87 -7.31 -2.71
C LYS A 41 -6.73 -6.94 -1.52
N PHE A 42 -6.26 -5.96 -0.78
CA PHE A 42 -6.99 -5.30 0.28
C PHE A 42 -6.95 -3.80 0.01
N TYR A 43 -8.11 -3.19 -0.15
CA TYR A 43 -8.22 -1.75 -0.33
C TYR A 43 -9.27 -1.20 0.62
N ALA A 44 -8.88 -0.24 1.43
CA ALA A 44 -9.74 0.37 2.44
C ALA A 44 -9.69 1.90 2.37
N THR A 45 -10.85 2.55 2.40
CA THR A 45 -11.01 3.97 2.71
C THR A 45 -11.26 4.10 4.22
N VAL A 46 -10.44 4.90 4.89
CA VAL A 46 -10.51 5.06 6.35
C VAL A 46 -11.43 6.22 6.70
N ILE A 47 -12.51 5.92 7.42
CA ILE A 47 -13.55 6.88 7.74
C ILE A 47 -13.09 7.80 8.88
N HIS A 48 -13.25 9.09 8.68
CA HIS A 48 -13.03 10.12 9.69
C HIS A 48 -14.19 11.10 9.74
N ARG A 49 -14.91 11.17 10.85
CA ARG A 49 -15.99 12.17 11.05
C ARG A 49 -15.50 13.62 10.96
N ARG A 50 -14.21 13.82 11.11
CA ARG A 50 -13.53 15.11 10.94
C ARG A 50 -12.17 14.88 10.32
N ILE A 51 -12.00 15.26 9.08
CA ILE A 51 -10.73 15.22 8.37
C ILE A 51 -9.90 16.45 8.75
N LYS A 52 -8.63 16.23 9.09
CA LYS A 52 -7.63 17.26 9.37
C LYS A 52 -6.39 16.93 8.56
N GLY A 53 -5.78 17.95 7.98
CA GLY A 53 -4.57 17.74 7.17
C GLY A 53 -4.03 19.03 6.60
N SER A 54 -2.98 18.93 5.80
CA SER A 54 -2.47 20.06 5.05
C SER A 54 -3.34 20.35 3.83
N PRO A 55 -3.49 21.63 3.42
CA PRO A 55 -4.25 21.97 2.22
C PRO A 55 -3.76 21.24 0.96
N GLU A 56 -2.46 21.06 0.84
CA GLU A 56 -1.81 20.38 -0.29
C GLU A 56 -2.22 18.91 -0.34
N ALA A 57 -2.07 18.18 0.78
CA ALA A 57 -2.41 16.75 0.84
C ALA A 57 -3.91 16.52 0.67
N LEU A 58 -4.76 17.37 1.25
CA LEU A 58 -6.21 17.29 1.08
C LEU A 58 -6.63 17.58 -0.36
N SER A 59 -5.94 18.52 -1.04
CA SER A 59 -6.20 18.80 -2.46
C SER A 59 -5.80 17.63 -3.36
N MET A 60 -4.68 16.98 -3.08
CA MET A 60 -4.24 15.79 -3.81
C MET A 60 -5.20 14.60 -3.64
N ASN A 61 -5.81 14.48 -2.45
CA ASN A 61 -6.70 13.39 -2.07
C ASN A 61 -8.18 13.81 -2.06
N MET A 62 -8.57 14.81 -2.87
CA MET A 62 -9.92 15.39 -2.82
C MET A 62 -11.01 14.34 -3.08
N ASP A 63 -10.78 13.40 -4.00
CA ASP A 63 -11.72 12.33 -4.31
C ASP A 63 -11.95 11.42 -3.09
N LEU A 64 -10.88 11.04 -2.37
CA LEU A 64 -11.01 10.27 -1.12
C LEU A 64 -11.75 11.04 -0.04
N VAL A 65 -11.51 12.35 0.07
CA VAL A 65 -12.22 13.22 1.02
C VAL A 65 -13.71 13.27 0.69
N GLN A 66 -14.04 13.36 -0.61
CA GLN A 66 -15.42 13.33 -1.08
C GLN A 66 -16.08 11.99 -0.80
N ASP A 67 -15.41 10.87 -1.13
CA ASP A 67 -15.91 9.51 -0.86
C ASP A 67 -16.23 9.30 0.62
N ILE A 68 -15.37 9.79 1.52
CA ILE A 68 -15.60 9.72 2.98
C ILE A 68 -16.82 10.56 3.37
N SER A 69 -16.96 11.76 2.79
CA SER A 69 -18.11 12.64 3.06
C SER A 69 -19.41 11.99 2.61
N ASP A 70 -19.43 11.48 1.38
CA ASP A 70 -20.59 10.81 0.79
C ASP A 70 -20.98 9.57 1.58
N TYR A 71 -20.00 8.79 2.03
CA TYR A 71 -20.24 7.66 2.92
C TYR A 71 -20.94 8.09 4.22
N LEU A 72 -20.42 9.12 4.90
CA LEU A 72 -20.95 9.59 6.17
C LEU A 72 -22.36 10.20 6.02
N GLU A 73 -22.65 10.86 4.89
CA GLU A 73 -23.98 11.39 4.60
C GLU A 73 -24.99 10.29 4.34
N ASN A 74 -24.57 9.21 3.66
CA ASN A 74 -25.43 8.09 3.28
C ASN A 74 -25.60 7.06 4.44
N GLU A 75 -24.66 7.01 5.41
CA GLU A 75 -24.78 6.16 6.61
C GLU A 75 -26.11 6.42 7.38
N SER A 76 -26.68 7.62 7.22
CA SER A 76 -27.99 7.99 7.73
C SER A 76 -29.18 7.43 6.91
N ASN A 77 -28.95 6.82 5.75
CA ASN A 77 -30.00 6.47 4.77
C ASN A 77 -29.96 5.01 4.29
N ASP A 78 -29.52 4.02 5.06
CA ASP A 78 -29.58 2.55 4.76
C ASP A 78 -29.27 2.11 3.31
N ALA A 79 -28.60 2.93 2.49
CA ALA A 79 -28.52 2.77 1.02
C ALA A 79 -27.16 2.33 0.46
N LEU A 80 -26.26 1.76 1.28
CA LEU A 80 -24.89 1.45 0.85
C LEU A 80 -24.64 -0.02 0.53
N ASN A 81 -25.50 -0.65 -0.26
CA ASN A 81 -25.27 -2.00 -0.77
C ASN A 81 -24.95 -2.09 -2.27
N ASN A 82 -24.59 -1.02 -2.94
CA ASN A 82 -24.35 -1.06 -4.38
C ASN A 82 -23.15 -0.21 -4.82
N VAL A 83 -21.95 -0.66 -4.52
CA VAL A 83 -20.80 -0.24 -5.33
C VAL A 83 -20.28 -1.47 -6.06
N VAL A 84 -20.68 -1.58 -7.32
CA VAL A 84 -20.37 -2.69 -8.21
C VAL A 84 -19.06 -2.38 -8.93
N GLY A 85 -18.04 -3.16 -8.63
CA GLY A 85 -16.74 -3.17 -9.33
C GLY A 85 -15.70 -3.89 -8.49
N ASN A 86 -14.88 -4.72 -9.11
CA ASN A 86 -13.88 -5.58 -8.42
C ASN A 86 -12.77 -4.84 -7.65
N TRP A 87 -12.84 -3.50 -7.53
CA TRP A 87 -11.79 -2.63 -7.00
C TRP A 87 -12.27 -1.63 -5.97
N ASN A 88 -13.49 -1.75 -5.50
CA ASN A 88 -14.05 -0.78 -4.56
C ASN A 88 -13.42 -0.95 -3.18
N PRO A 89 -12.99 0.15 -2.55
CA PRO A 89 -12.51 0.11 -1.19
C PRO A 89 -13.64 -0.32 -0.24
N ILE A 90 -13.28 -1.08 0.80
CA ILE A 90 -14.14 -1.20 1.96
C ILE A 90 -13.99 0.06 2.81
N PHE A 91 -15.09 0.57 3.35
CA PHE A 91 -15.05 1.68 4.30
C PHE A 91 -14.84 1.13 5.71
N VAL A 92 -13.80 1.62 6.39
CA VAL A 92 -13.43 1.13 7.73
C VAL A 92 -13.14 2.28 8.68
N GLU A 93 -13.49 2.11 9.93
CA GLU A 93 -13.01 2.99 11.00
C GLU A 93 -11.53 2.69 11.32
N THR A 94 -10.77 3.70 11.74
CA THR A 94 -9.34 3.54 12.06
C THR A 94 -9.08 2.39 13.05
N PHE A 95 -9.97 2.19 14.03
CA PHE A 95 -9.81 1.14 15.04
C PHE A 95 -10.13 -0.28 14.53
N THR A 96 -10.81 -0.43 13.39
CA THR A 96 -11.11 -1.73 12.77
C THR A 96 -10.12 -2.11 11.66
N LEU A 97 -9.33 -1.15 11.16
CA LEU A 97 -8.40 -1.35 10.04
C LEU A 97 -7.47 -2.54 10.28
N THR A 98 -6.86 -2.63 11.47
CA THR A 98 -5.97 -3.76 11.81
C THR A 98 -6.69 -5.10 11.76
N ALA A 99 -7.92 -5.17 12.29
CA ALA A 99 -8.72 -6.41 12.30
C ALA A 99 -9.11 -6.84 10.87
N CYS A 100 -9.55 -5.91 10.04
CA CYS A 100 -9.87 -6.17 8.64
C CYS A 100 -8.64 -6.67 7.87
N PHE A 101 -7.51 -6.00 8.04
CA PHE A 101 -6.27 -6.39 7.37
C PHE A 101 -5.74 -7.76 7.84
N THR A 102 -5.78 -8.07 9.14
CA THR A 102 -5.38 -9.39 9.64
C THR A 102 -6.30 -10.50 9.15
N SER A 103 -7.61 -10.24 9.04
CA SER A 103 -8.57 -11.16 8.43
C SER A 103 -8.25 -11.43 6.96
N PHE A 104 -7.88 -10.39 6.20
CA PHE A 104 -7.42 -10.52 4.82
C PHE A 104 -6.15 -11.39 4.72
N LEU A 105 -5.15 -11.16 5.58
CA LEU A 105 -3.93 -11.97 5.61
C LEU A 105 -4.25 -13.45 5.89
N ASP A 106 -5.10 -13.71 6.89
CA ASP A 106 -5.49 -15.06 7.28
C ASP A 106 -6.24 -15.79 6.18
N ALA A 107 -7.19 -15.12 5.53
CA ALA A 107 -7.96 -15.66 4.40
C ALA A 107 -7.07 -16.05 3.21
N ASN A 108 -5.93 -15.36 3.03
CA ASN A 108 -4.97 -15.60 1.96
C ASN A 108 -3.76 -16.46 2.39
N GLY A 109 -3.89 -17.20 3.49
CA GLY A 109 -2.92 -18.21 3.91
C GLY A 109 -1.71 -17.68 4.68
N ILE A 110 -1.64 -16.38 4.97
CA ILE A 110 -0.65 -15.81 5.90
C ILE A 110 -1.23 -15.96 7.30
N LYS A 111 -0.69 -16.89 8.08
CA LYS A 111 -1.23 -17.22 9.41
C LYS A 111 -0.47 -16.52 10.53
N ALA A 112 -1.20 -16.17 11.59
CA ALA A 112 -0.58 -15.65 12.80
C ALA A 112 0.33 -16.69 13.45
N ASN A 113 1.44 -16.22 14.01
CA ASN A 113 2.35 -17.09 14.78
C ASN A 113 1.61 -17.61 16.01
N SER A 114 1.65 -18.95 16.21
CA SER A 114 0.95 -19.63 17.31
C SER A 114 1.40 -19.19 18.71
N ARG A 115 2.64 -18.70 18.85
CA ARG A 115 3.21 -18.29 20.14
C ARG A 115 2.76 -16.88 20.57
N TYR A 116 2.61 -15.94 19.61
CA TYR A 116 2.39 -14.53 19.91
C TYR A 116 1.11 -13.96 19.26
N GLY A 117 0.40 -14.75 18.46
CA GLY A 117 -0.79 -14.28 17.73
C GLY A 117 -0.52 -13.20 16.68
N ARG A 118 0.75 -13.06 16.23
CA ARG A 118 1.17 -11.99 15.33
C ARG A 118 1.39 -12.49 13.91
N PHE A 119 0.96 -11.73 12.95
CA PHE A 119 1.18 -11.96 11.53
C PHE A 119 2.55 -11.42 11.13
N LYS A 120 3.50 -12.32 10.83
CA LYS A 120 4.82 -11.93 10.36
C LYS A 120 4.81 -11.80 8.85
N ILE A 121 5.07 -10.59 8.35
CA ILE A 121 5.05 -10.27 6.91
C ILE A 121 6.36 -9.64 6.45
N ASN A 122 6.78 -9.96 5.22
CA ASN A 122 7.74 -9.15 4.48
C ASN A 122 6.94 -8.05 3.77
N VAL A 123 7.45 -6.84 3.76
CA VAL A 123 6.76 -5.69 3.15
C VAL A 123 7.60 -5.13 2.01
N ALA A 124 6.92 -4.73 0.95
CA ALA A 124 7.42 -3.84 -0.08
C ALA A 124 6.65 -2.52 -0.05
N GLY A 125 7.28 -1.41 -0.39
CA GLY A 125 6.64 -0.10 -0.48
C GLY A 125 7.67 1.00 -0.68
N LYS A 126 7.30 2.02 -1.43
CA LYS A 126 8.13 3.19 -1.67
C LYS A 126 8.16 4.07 -0.42
N ASN A 127 9.34 4.31 0.15
CA ASN A 127 9.51 5.03 1.42
C ASN A 127 8.76 4.42 2.62
N PHE A 128 8.24 3.22 2.52
CA PHE A 128 7.38 2.59 3.53
C PHE A 128 7.97 2.67 4.95
N ALA A 129 9.27 2.37 5.11
CA ALA A 129 9.90 2.34 6.42
C ALA A 129 10.00 3.72 7.10
N SER A 130 10.07 4.79 6.31
CA SER A 130 10.24 6.17 6.79
C SER A 130 8.96 6.99 6.77
N PHE A 131 7.90 6.51 6.13
CA PHE A 131 6.63 7.22 6.01
C PHE A 131 5.44 6.36 6.46
N ASP A 132 5.01 5.40 5.66
CA ASP A 132 3.79 4.61 5.90
C ASP A 132 3.80 3.91 7.26
N MET A 133 4.93 3.28 7.60
CA MET A 133 5.07 2.57 8.87
C MET A 133 4.88 3.48 10.08
N LEU A 134 5.23 4.77 9.99
CA LEU A 134 5.04 5.71 11.08
C LEU A 134 3.56 6.00 11.34
N PHE A 135 2.75 6.11 10.29
CA PHE A 135 1.30 6.26 10.39
C PHE A 135 0.66 4.96 10.88
N LEU A 136 1.04 3.83 10.31
CA LEU A 136 0.48 2.51 10.67
C LEU A 136 0.76 2.15 12.12
N ASN A 137 1.90 2.55 12.69
CA ASN A 137 2.21 2.34 14.11
C ASN A 137 1.25 3.09 15.04
N ASN A 138 0.57 4.13 14.55
CA ASN A 138 -0.46 4.86 15.30
C ASN A 138 -1.86 4.24 15.15
N VAL A 139 -2.04 3.25 14.26
CA VAL A 139 -3.31 2.53 14.13
C VAL A 139 -3.52 1.59 15.32
N PRO A 140 -4.67 1.63 15.99
CA PRO A 140 -4.95 0.77 17.13
C PRO A 140 -4.73 -0.71 16.80
N GLY A 141 -3.96 -1.39 17.64
CA GLY A 141 -3.67 -2.82 17.50
C GLY A 141 -2.57 -3.18 16.48
N TRP A 142 -2.18 -2.27 15.57
CA TRP A 142 -1.22 -2.59 14.50
C TRP A 142 0.04 -3.27 15.03
N GLY A 143 0.82 -2.60 15.88
CA GLY A 143 2.06 -3.16 16.44
C GLY A 143 1.86 -4.39 17.34
N GLY A 144 0.64 -4.64 17.80
CA GLY A 144 0.28 -5.84 18.58
C GLY A 144 0.04 -7.07 17.71
N PHE A 145 -0.55 -6.90 16.53
CA PHE A 145 -0.96 -7.99 15.65
C PHE A 145 -0.07 -8.16 14.42
N ILE A 146 0.58 -7.11 13.94
CA ILE A 146 1.44 -7.14 12.75
C ILE A 146 2.91 -7.10 13.18
N ASP A 147 3.72 -8.01 12.63
CA ASP A 147 5.17 -8.08 12.80
C ASP A 147 5.83 -7.93 11.43
N ILE A 148 6.22 -6.70 11.10
CA ILE A 148 6.89 -6.39 9.84
C ILE A 148 8.36 -6.78 9.93
N HIS A 149 8.83 -7.55 8.95
CA HIS A 149 10.25 -7.88 8.86
C HIS A 149 11.07 -6.60 8.69
N LYS A 150 12.19 -6.50 9.42
CA LYS A 150 13.04 -5.29 9.50
C LYS A 150 13.57 -4.78 8.16
N ARG A 151 13.65 -5.64 7.15
CA ARG A 151 14.13 -5.29 5.81
C ARG A 151 12.93 -5.13 4.89
N VAL A 152 12.67 -3.90 4.51
CA VAL A 152 11.61 -3.52 3.57
C VAL A 152 12.18 -3.54 2.16
N LEU A 153 11.39 -3.99 1.21
CA LEU A 153 11.72 -3.94 -0.21
C LEU A 153 11.30 -2.57 -0.75
N ASP A 154 12.23 -1.63 -0.83
CA ASP A 154 11.98 -0.33 -1.46
C ASP A 154 12.51 -0.35 -2.91
N PRO A 155 11.65 -0.18 -3.93
CA PRO A 155 12.06 -0.20 -5.32
C PRO A 155 13.04 0.93 -5.67
N ALA A 156 13.07 2.04 -4.94
CA ALA A 156 13.99 3.13 -5.19
C ALA A 156 15.46 2.70 -5.17
N ILE A 157 15.81 1.75 -4.30
CA ILE A 157 17.17 1.20 -4.22
C ILE A 157 17.55 0.45 -5.51
N LEU A 158 16.59 -0.19 -6.17
CA LEU A 158 16.81 -0.95 -7.39
C LEU A 158 17.03 -0.05 -8.63
N TYR A 159 16.53 1.18 -8.57
CA TYR A 159 16.57 2.15 -9.65
C TYR A 159 17.47 3.35 -9.37
N PHE A 160 18.22 3.32 -8.29
CA PHE A 160 19.18 4.37 -7.92
C PHE A 160 20.39 4.38 -8.88
N ASP A 161 20.74 5.56 -9.38
CA ASP A 161 21.92 5.79 -10.22
C ASP A 161 22.97 6.58 -9.40
N LEU A 162 24.04 5.89 -9.00
CA LEU A 162 25.13 6.46 -8.18
C LEU A 162 25.82 7.69 -8.79
N ILE A 163 25.69 7.90 -10.10
CA ILE A 163 26.35 9.00 -10.81
C ILE A 163 25.44 10.22 -10.93
N ARG A 164 24.12 9.97 -11.09
CA ARG A 164 23.15 11.01 -11.45
C ARG A 164 22.29 11.47 -10.28
N ASP A 165 22.06 10.59 -9.31
CA ASP A 165 21.11 10.84 -8.24
C ASP A 165 21.84 11.36 -6.98
N SER A 166 21.36 12.46 -6.42
CA SER A 166 21.78 12.96 -5.11
C SER A 166 21.02 12.30 -3.95
N GLU A 167 19.86 11.69 -4.26
CA GLU A 167 18.97 11.00 -3.32
C GLU A 167 18.25 9.84 -4.00
N LEU A 168 17.54 9.01 -3.24
CA LEU A 168 16.77 7.91 -3.83
C LEU A 168 15.65 8.44 -4.72
N PRO A 169 15.44 7.85 -5.92
CA PRO A 169 14.48 8.34 -6.89
C PRO A 169 13.03 8.22 -6.38
N SER A 170 12.17 9.13 -6.83
CA SER A 170 10.72 9.05 -6.63
C SER A 170 10.12 7.85 -7.36
N LEU A 171 8.84 7.53 -7.08
CA LEU A 171 8.13 6.45 -7.78
C LEU A 171 8.06 6.71 -9.29
N ASP A 172 7.77 7.97 -9.71
CA ASP A 172 7.77 8.38 -11.11
C ASP A 172 9.10 8.14 -11.81
N ILE A 173 10.20 8.52 -11.17
CA ILE A 173 11.54 8.30 -11.71
C ILE A 173 11.83 6.81 -11.84
N CYS A 174 11.41 6.00 -10.87
CA CYS A 174 11.56 4.55 -10.95
C CYS A 174 10.76 3.97 -12.12
N LYS A 175 9.49 4.38 -12.30
CA LYS A 175 8.62 3.97 -13.43
C LYS A 175 9.23 4.38 -14.77
N MET A 176 9.68 5.62 -14.91
CA MET A 176 10.35 6.12 -16.10
C MET A 176 11.59 5.27 -16.44
N ARG A 177 12.44 4.96 -15.46
CA ARG A 177 13.65 4.12 -15.65
C ARG A 177 13.32 2.68 -15.98
N ALA A 178 12.24 2.16 -15.44
CA ALA A 178 11.71 0.84 -15.76
C ALA A 178 10.96 0.80 -17.09
N LYS A 179 10.65 1.94 -17.72
CA LYS A 179 9.80 2.08 -18.89
C LYS A 179 8.40 1.49 -18.66
N ILE A 180 7.88 1.69 -17.46
CA ILE A 180 6.51 1.36 -17.09
C ILE A 180 5.66 2.60 -17.35
N ASP A 181 4.66 2.48 -18.22
CA ASP A 181 3.77 3.58 -18.60
C ASP A 181 2.81 3.96 -17.47
N GLY A 182 2.32 5.19 -17.52
CA GLY A 182 1.34 5.77 -16.60
C GLY A 182 1.98 6.64 -15.51
N ASP A 183 1.25 7.68 -15.14
CA ASP A 183 1.60 8.58 -14.03
C ASP A 183 1.34 7.88 -12.68
N VAL A 184 1.93 8.39 -11.59
CA VAL A 184 1.56 7.98 -10.23
C VAL A 184 0.13 8.44 -9.97
N SER A 185 -0.70 7.51 -9.52
CA SER A 185 -2.15 7.71 -9.47
C SER A 185 -2.64 8.39 -8.18
N HIS A 186 -1.77 8.50 -7.17
CA HIS A 186 -2.17 8.86 -5.80
C HIS A 186 -3.34 7.99 -5.30
N ASN A 187 -3.26 6.70 -5.61
CA ASN A 187 -4.20 5.69 -5.15
C ASN A 187 -3.41 4.57 -4.49
N ALA A 188 -3.58 4.40 -3.19
CA ALA A 188 -2.78 3.47 -2.40
C ALA A 188 -2.73 2.04 -2.97
N LEU A 189 -3.82 1.54 -3.57
CA LEU A 189 -3.82 0.20 -4.16
C LEU A 189 -3.01 0.13 -5.45
N LEU A 190 -3.12 1.15 -6.31
CA LEU A 190 -2.39 1.21 -7.58
C LEU A 190 -0.91 1.50 -7.34
N ASP A 191 -0.57 2.35 -6.38
CA ASP A 191 0.81 2.64 -6.04
C ASP A 191 1.50 1.42 -5.39
N ALA A 192 0.76 0.64 -4.58
CA ALA A 192 1.24 -0.67 -4.12
C ALA A 192 1.46 -1.66 -5.28
N TRP A 193 0.67 -1.60 -6.34
CA TRP A 193 0.88 -2.40 -7.56
C TRP A 193 2.10 -1.95 -8.35
N ASP A 194 2.30 -0.64 -8.51
CA ASP A 194 3.48 -0.08 -9.18
C ASP A 194 4.79 -0.57 -8.54
N VAL A 195 4.82 -0.64 -7.20
CA VAL A 195 5.95 -1.22 -6.46
C VAL A 195 6.20 -2.68 -6.87
N ILE A 196 5.16 -3.51 -7.00
CA ILE A 196 5.29 -4.91 -7.47
C ILE A 196 5.84 -4.95 -8.89
N GLN A 197 5.30 -4.15 -9.81
CA GLN A 197 5.75 -4.10 -11.19
C GLN A 197 7.23 -3.70 -11.30
N LEU A 198 7.66 -2.72 -10.54
CA LEU A 198 9.06 -2.26 -10.48
C LEU A 198 10.00 -3.37 -9.98
N ILE A 199 9.62 -4.07 -8.93
CA ILE A 199 10.40 -5.19 -8.39
C ILE A 199 10.46 -6.32 -9.43
N ARG A 200 9.34 -6.73 -10.02
CA ARG A 200 9.28 -7.77 -11.05
C ARG A 200 10.16 -7.43 -12.24
N HIS A 201 10.01 -6.23 -12.78
CA HIS A 201 10.80 -5.75 -13.93
C HIS A 201 12.31 -5.87 -13.68
N LYS A 202 12.77 -5.50 -12.48
CA LYS A 202 14.20 -5.60 -12.15
C LYS A 202 14.68 -7.04 -12.05
N PHE A 203 13.86 -7.96 -11.55
CA PHE A 203 14.16 -9.39 -11.50
C PHE A 203 14.22 -10.03 -12.90
N GLU A 204 13.29 -9.69 -13.77
CA GLU A 204 13.29 -10.17 -15.17
C GLU A 204 14.53 -9.70 -15.92
N MET A 205 14.89 -8.43 -15.79
CA MET A 205 16.12 -7.89 -16.39
C MET A 205 17.39 -8.61 -15.90
N THR A 206 17.46 -8.97 -14.62
CA THR A 206 18.61 -9.71 -14.08
C THR A 206 18.68 -11.15 -14.56
N HIS A 207 17.56 -11.80 -14.85
CA HIS A 207 17.52 -13.15 -15.41
C HIS A 207 17.94 -13.16 -16.90
N ILE A 208 17.47 -12.21 -17.68
CA ILE A 208 17.87 -12.07 -19.11
C ILE A 208 19.37 -11.78 -19.21
N GLY A 209 19.92 -10.92 -18.36
CA GLY A 209 21.36 -10.64 -18.35
C GLY A 209 22.24 -11.83 -17.97
N LYS A 210 21.73 -12.81 -17.22
CA LYS A 210 22.45 -14.04 -16.88
C LYS A 210 22.48 -15.07 -18.01
N LEU A 211 21.52 -15.03 -18.92
CA LEU A 211 21.45 -15.92 -20.08
C LEU A 211 22.45 -15.52 -21.19
N THR A 212 23.02 -14.32 -21.14
CA THR A 212 23.98 -13.81 -22.14
C THR A 212 25.47 -14.04 -21.77
N TYR A 213 25.74 -14.66 -20.60
CA TYR A 213 27.11 -14.93 -20.13
C TYR A 213 27.45 -16.44 -20.01
N TYR A 214 26.78 -17.32 -20.78
CA TYR A 214 27.15 -18.72 -20.91
C TYR A 214 27.47 -19.06 -22.37
#